data_695f4933f90f47b8944ab79ec2b00833
#
_entry.id   695f4933f90f47b8944ab79ec2b00833
#
_cell.length_a   1.000
_cell.length_b   1.000
_cell.length_c   1.000
_cell.angle_alpha   90.00
_cell.angle_beta   90.00
_cell.angle_gamma   90.00
#
_symmetry.space_group_name_H-M   'P 1'
#
loop_
_entity.id
_entity.type
_entity.pdbx_description
1 polymer ?
#
loop_
_entity_poly.entity_id
_entity_poly.type
_entity_poly.pdbx_seq_one_letter_code
_entity_poly.pdbx_strand_id
1 'polypeptide(L)'
;MALEEKVLSLNLDLSNTALASLVGPMDANLRQIEVILDVSISRRNNQFRIAGEQEKAREALNALETLAHRAENSSEELTTDDVQLFF
;
A
#
# COMPACT_ATOMS: atom_id res chain seq x y z
N MET A 1 -4.99 23.21 -15.22
CA MET A 1 -3.87 22.38 -15.64
C MET A 1 -4.06 20.96 -15.13
N ALA A 2 -3.95 20.00 -16.01
CA ALA A 2 -4.15 18.62 -15.59
C ALA A 2 -2.92 18.12 -14.81
N LEU A 3 -3.18 17.40 -13.73
CA LEU A 3 -2.12 16.73 -12.99
C LEU A 3 -1.64 15.54 -13.80
N GLU A 4 -0.34 15.31 -13.79
CA GLU A 4 0.23 14.19 -14.50
C GLU A 4 0.01 12.90 -13.72
N GLU A 5 -0.63 11.92 -14.34
CA GLU A 5 -0.79 10.61 -13.75
C GLU A 5 0.42 9.75 -14.04
N LYS A 6 0.82 8.99 -13.02
CA LYS A 6 1.90 8.04 -13.12
C LYS A 6 1.42 6.67 -12.68
N VAL A 7 2.04 5.65 -13.24
CA VAL A 7 1.86 4.28 -12.76
C VAL A 7 3.21 3.81 -12.22
N LEU A 8 3.24 3.53 -10.93
CA LEU A 8 4.44 3.05 -10.26
C LEU A 8 4.27 1.57 -9.95
N SER A 9 5.34 0.82 -10.08
CA SER A 9 5.35 -0.60 -9.75
C SER A 9 6.25 -0.84 -8.56
N LEU A 10 5.80 -1.72 -7.66
CA LEU A 10 6.55 -2.08 -6.47
C LEU A 10 6.48 -3.58 -6.30
N ASN A 11 7.63 -4.20 -6.17
CA ASN A 11 7.73 -5.63 -5.97
C ASN A 11 8.22 -5.87 -4.55
N LEU A 12 7.36 -6.47 -3.72
CA LEU A 12 7.70 -6.77 -2.33
C LEU A 12 7.97 -8.26 -2.19
N ASP A 13 9.01 -8.60 -1.45
CA ASP A 13 9.36 -10.00 -1.21
C ASP A 13 8.91 -10.40 0.19
N LEU A 14 7.60 -10.48 0.37
CA LEU A 14 7.01 -10.77 1.67
C LEU A 14 6.60 -12.24 1.77
N SER A 15 6.66 -12.77 2.99
CA SER A 15 6.04 -14.06 3.29
C SER A 15 4.52 -13.94 3.10
N ASN A 16 3.85 -15.08 2.94
CA ASN A 16 2.39 -15.07 2.80
C ASN A 16 1.70 -14.44 3.99
N THR A 17 2.23 -14.68 5.20
CA THR A 17 1.67 -14.11 6.42
C THR A 17 1.84 -12.58 6.43
N ALA A 18 3.03 -12.09 6.09
CA ALA A 18 3.29 -10.66 6.06
C ALA A 18 2.46 -9.98 4.97
N LEU A 19 2.32 -10.61 3.81
CA LEU A 19 1.51 -10.06 2.73
C LEU A 19 0.05 -9.95 3.15
N ALA A 20 -0.50 -10.99 3.77
CA ALA A 20 -1.88 -10.98 4.24
C ALA A 20 -2.11 -9.88 5.28
N SER A 21 -1.13 -9.68 6.17
CA SER A 21 -1.19 -8.61 7.16
C SER A 21 -1.15 -7.23 6.52
N LEU A 22 -0.28 -7.05 5.55
CA LEU A 22 -0.13 -5.76 4.87
C LEU A 22 -1.41 -5.34 4.17
N VAL A 23 -2.00 -6.24 3.38
CA VAL A 23 -3.17 -5.89 2.59
C VAL A 23 -4.47 -5.90 3.41
N GLY A 24 -4.51 -6.69 4.47
CA GLY A 24 -5.69 -6.81 5.33
C GLY A 24 -6.80 -7.65 4.71
N PRO A 25 -7.86 -7.92 5.48
CA PRO A 25 -8.99 -8.70 4.97
C PRO A 25 -9.61 -8.00 3.77
N MET A 26 -9.79 -8.73 2.68
CA MET A 26 -10.39 -8.21 1.44
C MET A 26 -9.66 -6.95 0.93
N ASP A 27 -8.34 -6.91 1.14
CA ASP A 27 -7.50 -5.78 0.75
C ASP A 27 -7.90 -4.45 1.41
N ALA A 28 -8.49 -4.52 2.59
CA ALA A 28 -9.02 -3.34 3.27
C ALA A 28 -7.97 -2.27 3.51
N ASN A 29 -6.73 -2.67 3.83
CA ASN A 29 -5.65 -1.72 4.08
C ASN A 29 -5.25 -0.99 2.80
N LEU A 30 -5.23 -1.70 1.66
CA LEU A 30 -4.95 -1.07 0.38
C LEU A 30 -6.04 -0.08 0.00
N ARG A 31 -7.30 -0.44 0.24
CA ARG A 31 -8.41 0.46 -0.05
C ARG A 31 -8.37 1.71 0.81
N GLN A 32 -7.90 1.58 2.05
CA GLN A 32 -7.75 2.72 2.93
C GLN A 32 -6.73 3.70 2.36
N ILE A 33 -5.60 3.18 1.87
CA ILE A 33 -4.57 4.02 1.24
C ILE A 33 -5.13 4.70 -0.02
N GLU A 34 -5.89 3.94 -0.83
CA GLU A 34 -6.50 4.51 -2.03
C GLU A 34 -7.38 5.72 -1.71
N VAL A 35 -8.16 5.62 -0.64
CA VAL A 35 -9.05 6.71 -0.23
C VAL A 35 -8.26 7.90 0.30
N ILE A 36 -7.29 7.63 1.16
CA ILE A 36 -6.50 8.70 1.80
C ILE A 36 -5.71 9.50 0.77
N LEU A 37 -5.09 8.81 -0.20
CA LEU A 37 -4.20 9.46 -1.15
C LEU A 37 -4.82 9.67 -2.53
N ASP A 38 -6.06 9.24 -2.73
CA ASP A 38 -6.74 9.35 -4.02
C ASP A 38 -5.92 8.71 -5.14
N VAL A 39 -5.52 7.47 -4.92
CA VAL A 39 -4.77 6.66 -5.88
C VAL A 39 -5.50 5.34 -6.09
N SER A 40 -5.13 4.63 -7.15
CA SER A 40 -5.61 3.28 -7.41
C SER A 40 -4.47 2.30 -7.18
N ILE A 41 -4.74 1.25 -6.42
CA ILE A 41 -3.73 0.23 -6.12
C ILE A 41 -4.27 -1.11 -6.57
N SER A 42 -3.53 -1.77 -7.45
CA SER A 42 -3.81 -3.15 -7.82
C SER A 42 -2.61 -4.00 -7.46
N ARG A 43 -2.85 -5.28 -7.21
CA ARG A 43 -1.75 -6.17 -6.89
C ARG A 43 -1.98 -7.55 -7.47
N ARG A 44 -0.87 -8.22 -7.71
CA ARG A 44 -0.84 -9.64 -8.06
C ARG A 44 0.26 -10.27 -7.20
N ASN A 45 -0.15 -11.04 -6.19
CA ASN A 45 0.79 -11.59 -5.20
C ASN A 45 1.60 -10.47 -4.56
N ASN A 46 2.92 -10.46 -4.70
CA ASN A 46 3.80 -9.45 -4.12
C ASN A 46 4.08 -8.26 -5.04
N GLN A 47 3.45 -8.23 -6.21
CA GLN A 47 3.65 -7.14 -7.16
C GLN A 47 2.50 -6.15 -7.05
N PHE A 48 2.83 -4.90 -6.76
CA PHE A 48 1.86 -3.84 -6.57
C PHE A 48 2.00 -2.81 -7.69
N ARG A 49 0.88 -2.28 -8.13
CA ARG A 49 0.85 -1.23 -9.14
C ARG A 49 -0.01 -0.10 -8.62
N ILE A 50 0.57 1.08 -8.58
CA ILE A 50 -0.06 2.27 -8.01
C ILE A 50 -0.23 3.30 -9.11
N ALA A 51 -1.46 3.74 -9.33
CA ALA A 51 -1.77 4.74 -10.35
C ALA A 51 -2.40 5.96 -9.71
N GLY A 52 -1.93 7.14 -10.09
CA GLY A 52 -2.46 8.38 -9.57
C GLY A 52 -1.57 9.55 -9.91
N GLU A 53 -1.86 10.70 -9.31
CA GLU A 53 -1.03 11.87 -9.44
C GLU A 53 0.37 11.55 -8.90
N GLN A 54 1.41 12.06 -9.56
CA GLN A 54 2.78 11.63 -9.34
C GLN A 54 3.22 11.65 -7.88
N GLU A 55 2.98 12.74 -7.18
CA GLU A 55 3.42 12.86 -5.79
C GLU A 55 2.65 11.93 -4.87
N LYS A 56 1.35 11.79 -5.11
CA LYS A 56 0.49 10.92 -4.31
C LYS A 56 0.81 9.45 -4.56
N ALA A 57 1.08 9.09 -5.80
CA ALA A 57 1.47 7.72 -6.13
C ALA A 57 2.80 7.36 -5.46
N ARG A 58 3.75 8.29 -5.45
CA ARG A 58 5.03 8.08 -4.77
C ARG A 58 4.85 7.95 -3.25
N GLU A 59 3.98 8.77 -2.68
CA GLU A 59 3.67 8.70 -1.26
C GLU A 59 3.05 7.35 -0.90
N ALA A 60 2.16 6.85 -1.76
CA ALA A 60 1.56 5.53 -1.56
C ALA A 60 2.61 4.42 -1.65
N LEU A 61 3.53 4.53 -2.60
CA LEU A 61 4.61 3.55 -2.74
C LEU A 61 5.49 3.53 -1.49
N ASN A 62 5.87 4.69 -0.99
CA ASN A 62 6.68 4.79 0.22
C ASN A 62 5.94 4.24 1.43
N ALA A 63 4.65 4.51 1.53
CA ALA A 63 3.82 3.98 2.60
C ALA A 63 3.75 2.47 2.55
N LEU A 64 3.57 1.89 1.37
CA LEU A 64 3.54 0.44 1.22
C LEU A 64 4.86 -0.20 1.62
N GLU A 65 5.98 0.40 1.24
CA GLU A 65 7.30 -0.11 1.63
C GLU A 65 7.48 -0.09 3.16
N THR A 66 7.10 1.01 3.79
CA THR A 66 7.24 1.15 5.24
C THR A 66 6.31 0.19 5.98
N LEU A 67 5.06 0.10 5.54
CA LEU A 67 4.10 -0.80 6.15
C LEU A 67 4.47 -2.27 5.91
N ALA A 68 5.03 -2.57 4.74
CA ALA A 68 5.51 -3.92 4.43
C ALA A 68 6.65 -4.32 5.38
N HIS A 69 7.57 -3.41 5.63
CA HIS A 69 8.66 -3.66 6.56
C HIS A 69 8.12 -3.92 7.97
N ARG A 70 7.14 -3.14 8.38
CA ARG A 70 6.48 -3.31 9.68
C ARG A 70 5.77 -4.67 9.75
N ALA A 71 5.06 -5.06 8.69
CA ALA A 71 4.34 -6.33 8.64
C ALA A 71 5.30 -7.51 8.72
N GLU A 72 6.47 -7.41 8.08
CA GLU A 72 7.48 -8.46 8.08
C GLU A 72 8.11 -8.62 9.47
N ASN A 73 8.26 -7.54 10.22
CA ASN A 73 8.97 -7.52 11.49
C ASN A 73 8.06 -7.54 12.72
N SER A 74 6.74 -7.57 12.52
CA SER A 74 5.78 -7.57 13.61
C SER A 74 4.95 -8.85 13.56
N SER A 75 4.63 -9.40 14.73
CA SER A 75 3.72 -10.53 14.83
C SER A 75 2.25 -10.11 14.86
N GLU A 76 1.98 -8.82 14.97
CA GLU A 76 0.62 -8.29 15.01
C GLU A 76 0.15 -7.94 13.61
N GLU A 77 -1.15 -8.16 13.35
CA GLU A 77 -1.75 -7.79 12.08
C GLU A 77 -1.91 -6.28 11.98
N LEU A 78 -1.67 -5.74 10.78
CA LEU A 78 -1.98 -4.35 10.50
C LEU A 78 -3.48 -4.19 10.33
N THR A 79 -4.03 -3.16 10.98
CA THR A 79 -5.44 -2.84 10.85
C THR A 79 -5.60 -1.57 10.02
N THR A 80 -6.84 -1.29 9.60
CA THR A 80 -7.11 -0.04 8.89
C THR A 80 -6.82 1.17 9.77
N ASP A 81 -6.98 1.03 11.08
CA ASP A 81 -6.62 2.11 12.02
C ASP A 81 -5.12 2.37 12.00
N ASP A 82 -4.30 1.30 11.96
CA ASP A 82 -2.85 1.44 11.87
C ASP A 82 -2.45 2.17 10.60
N VAL A 83 -3.10 1.84 9.48
CA VAL A 83 -2.85 2.50 8.21
C VAL A 83 -3.22 3.98 8.28
N GLN A 84 -4.37 4.28 8.85
CA GLN A 84 -4.83 5.65 8.98
C GLN A 84 -3.88 6.48 9.84
N LEU A 85 -3.38 5.92 10.94
CA LEU A 85 -2.45 6.60 11.82
C LEU A 85 -1.10 6.85 11.17
N PHE A 86 -0.74 6.06 10.16
CA PHE A 86 0.49 6.26 9.41
C PHE A 86 0.49 7.61 8.68
N PHE A 87 -0.67 7.98 8.15
CA PHE A 87 -0.82 9.23 7.43
C PHE A 87 -1.29 10.35 8.33
#